data_04dc37a9cd083d0fc1c8b5fe56c0ee83
#
_entry.id   04dc37a9cd083d0fc1c8b5fe56c0ee83
#
_cell.length_a   1.000
_cell.length_b   1.000
_cell.length_c   1.000
_cell.angle_alpha   90.00
_cell.angle_beta   90.00
_cell.angle_gamma   90.00
#
_symmetry.space_group_name_H-M   'P 1'
#
loop_
_entity.id
_entity.type
_entity.pdbx_description
1 polymer ?
#
loop_
_entity_poly.entity_id
_entity_poly.type
_entity_poly.pdbx_seq_one_letter_code
_entity_poly.pdbx_strand_id
1 'polypeptide(L)'
;VMENLPATRSYIELEYQAIIQNMYKKMSDLQSAERIGRQEMKDYYSMWAHQIKTPIAAMKVLAQAAGDTEDARSYELLQDMQTELFKTEQYVEMVLTYVRMEDMSGDLMLKEYALDNLIKQALKKYSRMFAMQKLALHYEALRVTVTTDEKWLVFVLEQILSNALKYTVEGNIS
;
A
#
# COMPACT_ATOMS: atom_id res chain seq x y z
N VAL A 1 16.86 -36.43 7.93
CA VAL A 1 16.04 -37.67 8.04
C VAL A 1 15.81 -38.30 6.65
N MET A 2 15.96 -37.55 5.55
CA MET A 2 15.71 -38.06 4.19
C MET A 2 16.93 -38.60 3.45
N GLU A 3 18.14 -38.41 3.99
CA GLU A 3 19.39 -38.87 3.34
C GLU A 3 19.61 -40.39 3.44
N ASN A 4 18.78 -41.11 4.21
CA ASN A 4 18.96 -42.52 4.50
C ASN A 4 17.73 -43.38 4.13
N LEU A 5 17.15 -43.24 2.96
CA LEU A 5 16.18 -44.19 2.47
C LEU A 5 16.91 -45.49 2.10
N PRO A 6 16.39 -46.66 2.48
CA PRO A 6 17.06 -47.95 2.22
C PRO A 6 17.18 -48.19 0.72
N ALA A 7 18.31 -48.77 0.32
CA ALA A 7 18.51 -49.19 -1.07
C ALA A 7 17.50 -50.29 -1.41
N THR A 8 16.71 -50.10 -2.44
CA THR A 8 15.71 -51.07 -2.88
C THR A 8 15.94 -51.51 -4.32
N ARG A 9 15.55 -52.76 -4.65
CA ARG A 9 15.54 -53.28 -6.01
C ARG A 9 14.14 -53.46 -6.58
N SER A 10 13.11 -53.19 -5.76
CA SER A 10 11.72 -53.27 -6.20
C SER A 10 11.30 -51.97 -6.89
N TYR A 11 10.74 -52.07 -8.09
CA TYR A 11 10.21 -50.94 -8.85
C TYR A 11 9.13 -50.15 -8.06
N ILE A 12 8.26 -50.88 -7.35
CA ILE A 12 7.19 -50.30 -6.54
C ILE A 12 7.77 -49.46 -5.39
N GLU A 13 8.82 -49.95 -4.73
CA GLU A 13 9.46 -49.23 -3.63
C GLU A 13 10.19 -47.98 -4.11
N LEU A 14 10.81 -48.02 -5.29
CA LEU A 14 11.40 -46.81 -5.93
C LEU A 14 10.36 -45.77 -6.20
N GLU A 15 9.19 -46.16 -6.72
CA GLU A 15 8.06 -45.25 -6.96
C GLU A 15 7.56 -44.62 -5.64
N TYR A 16 7.39 -45.42 -4.59
CA TYR A 16 7.02 -44.90 -3.27
C TYR A 16 8.07 -43.95 -2.70
N GLN A 17 9.35 -44.23 -2.85
CA GLN A 17 10.42 -43.34 -2.42
C GLN A 17 10.39 -42.01 -3.18
N ALA A 18 10.16 -42.06 -4.49
CA ALA A 18 10.05 -40.86 -5.32
C ALA A 18 8.84 -39.98 -4.90
N ILE A 19 7.69 -40.60 -4.60
CA ILE A 19 6.50 -39.89 -4.11
C ILE A 19 6.81 -39.25 -2.75
N ILE A 20 7.40 -39.98 -1.82
CA ILE A 20 7.76 -39.47 -0.49
C ILE A 20 8.73 -38.27 -0.63
N GLN A 21 9.76 -38.40 -1.46
CA GLN A 21 10.73 -37.33 -1.69
C GLN A 21 10.06 -36.07 -2.27
N ASN A 22 9.15 -36.23 -3.26
CA ASN A 22 8.39 -35.14 -3.84
C ASN A 22 7.46 -34.46 -2.82
N MET A 23 6.78 -35.25 -1.98
CA MET A 23 5.94 -34.72 -0.91
C MET A 23 6.76 -33.91 0.11
N TYR A 24 7.91 -34.42 0.52
CA TYR A 24 8.80 -33.73 1.45
C TYR A 24 9.33 -32.43 0.87
N LYS A 25 9.74 -32.44 -0.42
CA LYS A 25 10.18 -31.25 -1.12
C LYS A 25 9.07 -30.19 -1.15
N LYS A 26 7.86 -30.57 -1.57
CA LYS A 26 6.70 -29.66 -1.57
C LYS A 26 6.39 -29.10 -0.19
N MET A 27 6.44 -29.94 0.85
CA MET A 27 6.21 -29.50 2.22
C MET A 27 7.28 -28.52 2.70
N SER A 28 8.56 -28.78 2.40
CA SER A 28 9.67 -27.88 2.71
C SER A 28 9.54 -26.54 1.99
N ASP A 29 9.16 -26.58 0.71
CA ASP A 29 8.95 -25.37 -0.11
C ASP A 29 7.79 -24.54 0.45
N LEU A 30 6.67 -25.18 0.83
CA LEU A 30 5.52 -24.52 1.45
C LEU A 30 5.89 -23.89 2.81
N GLN A 31 6.61 -24.62 3.67
CA GLN A 31 7.06 -24.08 4.96
C GLN A 31 8.02 -22.89 4.79
N SER A 32 8.88 -22.95 3.78
CA SER A 32 9.80 -21.87 3.47
C SER A 32 9.06 -20.64 2.97
N ALA A 33 8.09 -20.83 2.08
CA ALA A 33 7.25 -19.74 1.56
C ALA A 33 6.42 -19.11 2.69
N GLU A 34 5.82 -19.91 3.57
CA GLU A 34 5.08 -19.41 4.73
C GLU A 34 5.97 -18.59 5.68
N ARG A 35 7.19 -19.08 5.95
CA ARG A 35 8.14 -18.35 6.82
C ARG A 35 8.55 -17.03 6.21
N ILE A 36 8.82 -17.00 4.90
CA ILE A 36 9.17 -15.77 4.17
C ILE A 36 7.99 -14.78 4.24
N GLY A 37 6.78 -15.22 3.90
CA GLY A 37 5.59 -14.37 3.94
C GLY A 37 5.32 -13.79 5.35
N ARG A 38 5.49 -14.61 6.41
CA ARG A 38 5.36 -14.12 7.80
C ARG A 38 6.44 -13.09 8.16
N GLN A 39 7.66 -13.23 7.65
CA GLN A 39 8.72 -12.25 7.90
C GLN A 39 8.47 -10.96 7.15
N GLU A 40 8.12 -11.03 5.88
CA GLU A 40 7.75 -9.88 5.06
C GLU A 40 6.60 -9.09 5.70
N MET A 41 5.58 -9.79 6.22
CA MET A 41 4.47 -9.18 6.92
C MET A 41 4.93 -8.44 8.19
N LYS A 42 5.82 -9.04 9.01
CA LYS A 42 6.36 -8.39 10.21
C LYS A 42 7.16 -7.13 9.87
N ASP A 43 8.00 -7.21 8.84
CA ASP A 43 8.81 -6.09 8.39
C ASP A 43 7.93 -4.96 7.87
N TYR A 44 6.88 -5.30 7.14
CA TYR A 44 5.87 -4.39 6.64
C TYR A 44 5.08 -3.70 7.78
N TYR A 45 4.60 -4.44 8.78
CA TYR A 45 3.94 -3.86 9.96
C TYR A 45 4.86 -2.95 10.76
N SER A 46 6.14 -3.31 10.88
CA SER A 46 7.13 -2.50 11.58
C SER A 46 7.38 -1.16 10.88
N MET A 47 7.56 -1.21 9.56
CA MET A 47 7.69 -0.01 8.73
C MET A 47 6.48 0.91 8.87
N TRP A 48 5.28 0.35 8.85
CA TRP A 48 4.02 1.08 9.00
C TRP A 48 3.86 1.76 10.34
N ALA A 49 4.11 1.01 11.42
CA ALA A 49 4.03 1.58 12.74
C ALA A 49 4.95 2.80 12.86
N HIS A 50 6.09 2.76 12.18
CA HIS A 50 7.02 3.89 12.15
C HIS A 50 6.45 5.06 11.32
N GLN A 51 5.88 4.79 10.15
CA GLN A 51 5.32 5.82 9.27
C GLN A 51 4.09 6.51 9.86
N ILE A 52 3.27 5.80 10.63
CA ILE A 52 2.13 6.39 11.35
C ILE A 52 2.58 7.18 12.58
N LYS A 53 3.61 6.72 13.30
CA LYS A 53 4.11 7.43 14.49
C LYS A 53 4.67 8.82 14.18
N THR A 54 5.32 8.99 13.03
CA THR A 54 5.96 10.23 12.63
C THR A 54 4.97 11.41 12.52
N PRO A 55 3.89 11.34 11.71
CA PRO A 55 2.91 12.41 11.62
C PRO A 55 2.14 12.62 12.93
N ILE A 56 1.88 11.56 13.70
CA ILE A 56 1.27 11.71 15.03
C ILE A 56 2.17 12.49 15.98
N ALA A 57 3.48 12.24 15.95
CA ALA A 57 4.43 12.99 16.77
C ALA A 57 4.50 14.47 16.33
N ALA A 58 4.49 14.73 15.02
CA ALA A 58 4.43 16.08 14.46
C ALA A 58 3.15 16.81 14.90
N MET A 59 1.98 16.18 14.80
CA MET A 59 0.71 16.76 15.27
C MET A 59 0.74 17.09 16.78
N LYS A 60 1.38 16.26 17.61
CA LYS A 60 1.51 16.54 19.04
C LYS A 60 2.34 17.80 19.30
N VAL A 61 3.46 17.97 18.59
CA VAL A 61 4.33 19.16 18.71
C VAL A 61 3.57 20.41 18.24
N LEU A 62 2.85 20.34 17.13
CA LEU A 62 2.04 21.44 16.60
C LEU A 62 0.90 21.82 17.57
N ALA A 63 0.23 20.83 18.17
CA ALA A 63 -0.81 21.07 19.16
C ALA A 63 -0.28 21.75 20.43
N GLN A 64 0.92 21.37 20.89
CA GLN A 64 1.58 22.03 22.01
C GLN A 64 1.95 23.49 21.68
N ALA A 65 2.51 23.71 20.47
CA ALA A 65 2.85 25.06 20.02
C ALA A 65 1.62 25.97 19.83
N ALA A 66 0.48 25.40 19.45
CA ALA A 66 -0.78 26.15 19.29
C ALA A 66 -1.38 26.60 20.64
N GLY A 67 -1.11 25.86 21.73
CA GLY A 67 -1.57 26.24 23.07
C GLY A 67 -0.84 27.46 23.65
N ASP A 68 0.33 27.82 23.11
CA ASP A 68 1.18 28.89 23.61
C ASP A 68 1.09 30.20 22.79
N THR A 69 0.23 30.26 21.76
CA THR A 69 0.19 31.40 20.82
C THR A 69 -1.21 31.95 20.61
N GLU A 70 -1.33 33.30 20.62
CA GLU A 70 -2.55 34.04 20.27
C GLU A 70 -2.58 34.41 18.78
N ASP A 71 -3.71 34.14 18.12
CA ASP A 71 -4.29 34.62 16.87
C ASP A 71 -3.72 34.17 15.48
N ALA A 72 -2.79 34.81 14.87
CA ALA A 72 -2.47 34.56 13.45
C ALA A 72 -1.66 33.26 13.21
N ARG A 73 -0.80 32.93 14.15
CA ARG A 73 0.06 31.73 14.10
C ARG A 73 -0.74 30.44 14.30
N SER A 74 -1.87 30.52 15.00
CA SER A 74 -2.77 29.40 15.23
C SER A 74 -3.35 28.83 13.93
N TYR A 75 -3.59 29.67 12.92
CA TYR A 75 -4.14 29.23 11.62
C TYR A 75 -3.12 28.42 10.81
N GLU A 76 -1.85 28.81 10.78
CA GLU A 76 -0.78 28.07 10.12
C GLU A 76 -0.56 26.71 10.81
N LEU A 77 -0.53 26.70 12.13
CA LEU A 77 -0.39 25.45 12.91
C LEU A 77 -1.56 24.48 12.66
N LEU A 78 -2.77 24.98 12.53
CA LEU A 78 -3.94 24.17 12.17
C LEU A 78 -3.85 23.58 10.75
N GLN A 79 -3.31 24.32 9.79
CA GLN A 79 -3.06 23.78 8.44
C GLN A 79 -2.00 22.68 8.44
N ASP A 80 -0.92 22.87 9.19
CA ASP A 80 0.13 21.88 9.34
C ASP A 80 -0.40 20.61 10.02
N MET A 81 -1.18 20.75 11.09
CA MET A 81 -1.86 19.63 11.74
C MET A 81 -2.79 18.87 10.79
N GLN A 82 -3.56 19.58 9.96
CA GLN A 82 -4.43 18.95 8.95
C GLN A 82 -3.63 18.20 7.89
N THR A 83 -2.45 18.70 7.54
CA THR A 83 -1.54 18.02 6.62
C THR A 83 -1.03 16.71 7.21
N GLU A 84 -0.60 16.73 8.48
CA GLU A 84 -0.11 15.53 9.15
C GLU A 84 -1.24 14.51 9.42
N LEU A 85 -2.45 14.99 9.70
CA LEU A 85 -3.63 14.13 9.81
C LEU A 85 -3.94 13.43 8.48
N PHE A 86 -3.94 14.18 7.37
CA PHE A 86 -4.14 13.61 6.05
C PHE A 86 -3.09 12.53 5.71
N LYS A 87 -1.81 12.77 5.99
CA LYS A 87 -0.76 11.76 5.82
C LYS A 87 -1.04 10.51 6.65
N THR A 88 -1.50 10.67 7.89
CA THR A 88 -1.85 9.55 8.76
C THR A 88 -3.00 8.72 8.18
N GLU A 89 -4.05 9.38 7.68
CA GLU A 89 -5.17 8.72 7.01
C GLU A 89 -4.70 7.92 5.78
N GLN A 90 -3.82 8.49 4.96
CA GLN A 90 -3.24 7.81 3.80
C GLN A 90 -2.47 6.54 4.21
N TYR A 91 -1.67 6.61 5.26
CA TYR A 91 -0.94 5.44 5.75
C TYR A 91 -1.88 4.36 6.27
N VAL A 92 -2.93 4.73 7.01
CA VAL A 92 -3.95 3.78 7.50
C VAL A 92 -4.67 3.11 6.32
N GLU A 93 -5.05 3.87 5.31
CA GLU A 93 -5.76 3.36 4.13
C GLU A 93 -4.88 2.41 3.30
N MET A 94 -3.60 2.74 3.12
CA MET A 94 -2.61 1.87 2.48
C MET A 94 -2.49 0.53 3.22
N VAL A 95 -2.47 0.59 4.55
CA VAL A 95 -2.44 -0.59 5.44
C VAL A 95 -3.65 -1.48 5.24
N LEU A 96 -4.82 -0.90 5.35
CA LEU A 96 -6.07 -1.64 5.22
C LEU A 96 -6.22 -2.28 3.83
N THR A 97 -5.72 -1.60 2.80
CA THR A 97 -5.74 -2.12 1.43
C THR A 97 -4.79 -3.31 1.29
N TYR A 98 -3.59 -3.22 1.87
CA TYR A 98 -2.65 -4.34 1.85
C TYR A 98 -3.21 -5.59 2.56
N VAL A 99 -3.80 -5.42 3.75
CA VAL A 99 -4.43 -6.54 4.47
C VAL A 99 -5.55 -7.19 3.65
N ARG A 100 -6.31 -6.38 2.92
CA ARG A 100 -7.36 -6.90 2.02
C ARG A 100 -6.80 -7.62 0.79
N MET A 101 -5.58 -7.28 0.35
CA MET A 101 -4.95 -7.96 -0.80
C MET A 101 -4.69 -9.44 -0.54
N GLU A 102 -4.40 -9.84 0.69
CA GLU A 102 -4.16 -11.24 1.04
C GLU A 102 -5.44 -12.09 0.96
N ASP A 103 -6.60 -11.49 1.28
CA ASP A 103 -7.90 -12.19 1.24
C ASP A 103 -8.52 -12.24 -0.18
N MET A 104 -8.01 -11.44 -1.14
CA MET A 104 -8.73 -11.10 -2.36
C MET A 104 -8.29 -11.80 -3.65
N SER A 105 -7.56 -12.90 -3.60
CA SER A 105 -7.22 -13.65 -4.83
C SER A 105 -8.46 -14.20 -5.60
N GLY A 106 -9.67 -14.01 -5.06
CA GLY A 106 -10.94 -14.48 -5.62
C GLY A 106 -12.00 -13.43 -5.98
N ASP A 107 -11.84 -12.15 -5.59
CA ASP A 107 -12.96 -11.19 -5.55
C ASP A 107 -12.79 -9.93 -6.43
N LEU A 108 -11.91 -9.98 -7.44
CA LEU A 108 -11.76 -8.88 -8.40
C LEU A 108 -13.03 -8.71 -9.24
N MET A 109 -13.69 -7.56 -9.11
CA MET A 109 -14.87 -7.21 -9.90
C MET A 109 -14.48 -6.39 -11.14
N LEU A 110 -14.06 -7.07 -12.20
CA LEU A 110 -13.70 -6.42 -13.46
C LEU A 110 -14.95 -5.93 -14.20
N LYS A 111 -15.02 -4.62 -14.45
CA LYS A 111 -16.06 -3.96 -15.24
C LYS A 111 -15.44 -2.88 -16.13
N GLU A 112 -16.21 -2.43 -17.11
CA GLU A 112 -15.80 -1.31 -17.97
C GLU A 112 -16.08 0.02 -17.28
N TYR A 113 -15.05 0.87 -17.22
CA TYR A 113 -15.12 2.22 -16.64
C TYR A 113 -14.48 3.24 -17.57
N ALA A 114 -15.05 4.43 -17.62
CA ALA A 114 -14.37 5.57 -18.21
C ALA A 114 -13.16 5.97 -17.33
N LEU A 115 -11.95 5.84 -17.87
CA LEU A 115 -10.72 6.10 -17.13
C LEU A 115 -10.68 7.53 -16.56
N ASP A 116 -11.22 8.50 -17.31
CA ASP A 116 -11.35 9.90 -16.91
C ASP A 116 -12.07 10.07 -15.56
N ASN A 117 -13.14 9.29 -15.32
CA ASN A 117 -13.89 9.36 -14.08
C ASN A 117 -13.08 8.86 -12.89
N LEU A 118 -12.32 7.77 -13.06
CA LEU A 118 -11.48 7.19 -12.01
C LEU A 118 -10.32 8.13 -11.64
N ILE A 119 -9.70 8.75 -12.65
CA ILE A 119 -8.65 9.74 -12.42
C ILE A 119 -9.21 10.97 -11.69
N LYS A 120 -10.37 11.50 -12.10
CA LYS A 120 -11.01 12.63 -11.43
C LYS A 120 -11.38 12.33 -9.99
N GLN A 121 -11.80 11.09 -9.69
CA GLN A 121 -12.07 10.66 -8.33
C GLN A 121 -10.80 10.72 -7.46
N ALA A 122 -9.69 10.20 -7.95
CA ALA A 122 -8.40 10.26 -7.27
C ALA A 122 -7.92 11.72 -7.11
N LEU A 123 -7.97 12.52 -8.17
CA LEU A 123 -7.57 13.94 -8.14
C LEU A 123 -8.38 14.75 -7.12
N LYS A 124 -9.68 14.50 -7.00
CA LYS A 124 -10.56 15.20 -6.06
C LYS A 124 -10.09 15.01 -4.61
N LYS A 125 -9.64 13.82 -4.24
CA LYS A 125 -9.14 13.50 -2.89
C LYS A 125 -7.89 14.34 -2.55
N TYR A 126 -7.02 14.55 -3.54
CA TYR A 126 -5.74 15.27 -3.35
C TYR A 126 -5.80 16.77 -3.68
N SER A 127 -6.95 17.28 -4.15
CA SER A 127 -7.10 18.68 -4.60
C SER A 127 -6.63 19.71 -3.55
N ARG A 128 -6.93 19.45 -2.27
CA ARG A 128 -6.50 20.31 -1.17
C ARG A 128 -4.97 20.31 -1.00
N MET A 129 -4.32 19.17 -1.17
CA MET A 129 -2.86 19.06 -1.05
C MET A 129 -2.14 19.82 -2.16
N PHE A 130 -2.65 19.75 -3.40
CA PHE A 130 -2.16 20.58 -4.52
C PHE A 130 -2.21 22.07 -4.18
N ALA A 131 -3.34 22.53 -3.63
CA ALA A 131 -3.51 23.93 -3.24
C ALA A 131 -2.56 24.34 -2.10
N MET A 132 -2.39 23.50 -1.08
CA MET A 132 -1.51 23.78 0.06
C MET A 132 -0.03 23.82 -0.34
N GLN A 133 0.41 22.92 -1.24
CA GLN A 133 1.78 22.87 -1.74
C GLN A 133 2.03 23.85 -2.89
N LYS A 134 1.00 24.61 -3.35
CA LYS A 134 1.06 25.54 -4.48
C LYS A 134 1.54 24.88 -5.76
N LEU A 135 1.24 23.59 -5.96
CA LEU A 135 1.56 22.85 -7.16
C LEU A 135 0.44 23.00 -8.19
N ALA A 136 0.79 23.30 -9.42
CA ALA A 136 -0.16 23.31 -10.52
C ALA A 136 -0.43 21.87 -11.01
N LEU A 137 -1.71 21.57 -11.25
CA LEU A 137 -2.13 20.33 -11.87
C LEU A 137 -2.54 20.61 -13.32
N HIS A 138 -1.87 19.97 -14.27
CA HIS A 138 -2.26 19.95 -15.67
C HIS A 138 -2.94 18.62 -16.00
N TYR A 139 -4.22 18.68 -16.30
CA TYR A 139 -5.00 17.50 -16.60
C TYR A 139 -5.81 17.70 -17.89
N GLU A 140 -5.65 16.79 -18.83
CA GLU A 140 -6.45 16.72 -20.05
C GLU A 140 -7.43 15.54 -19.96
N ALA A 141 -8.71 15.81 -20.28
CA ALA A 141 -9.75 14.80 -20.21
C ALA A 141 -9.51 13.65 -21.20
N LEU A 142 -9.59 12.41 -20.71
CA LEU A 142 -9.34 11.22 -21.50
C LEU A 142 -10.66 10.58 -21.98
N ARG A 143 -10.68 10.17 -23.26
CA ARG A 143 -11.81 9.43 -23.86
C ARG A 143 -11.47 7.95 -24.00
N VAL A 144 -11.10 7.31 -22.91
CA VAL A 144 -10.67 5.90 -22.90
C VAL A 144 -11.51 5.13 -21.89
N THR A 145 -11.97 3.95 -22.27
CA THR A 145 -12.63 2.98 -21.41
C THR A 145 -11.65 1.87 -21.08
N VAL A 146 -11.61 1.44 -19.82
CA VAL A 146 -10.75 0.37 -19.33
C VAL A 146 -11.57 -0.69 -18.61
N THR A 147 -11.20 -1.95 -18.79
CA THR A 147 -11.78 -3.06 -18.01
C THR A 147 -10.92 -3.26 -16.76
N THR A 148 -11.45 -2.92 -15.60
CA THR A 148 -10.71 -2.94 -14.34
C THR A 148 -11.64 -3.12 -13.15
N ASP A 149 -11.07 -3.33 -11.98
CA ASP A 149 -11.75 -3.10 -10.71
C ASP A 149 -11.57 -1.63 -10.32
N GLU A 150 -12.69 -0.92 -10.13
CA GLU A 150 -12.73 0.51 -9.81
C GLU A 150 -11.90 0.84 -8.57
N LYS A 151 -12.11 0.08 -7.48
CA LYS A 151 -11.46 0.35 -6.19
C LYS A 151 -9.95 0.20 -6.29
N TRP A 152 -9.50 -0.85 -6.99
CA TRP A 152 -8.08 -1.11 -7.17
C TRP A 152 -7.40 -0.08 -8.05
N LEU A 153 -8.01 0.29 -9.17
CA LEU A 153 -7.40 1.29 -10.05
C LEU A 153 -7.37 2.66 -9.39
N VAL A 154 -8.45 3.07 -8.70
CA VAL A 154 -8.46 4.33 -7.93
C VAL A 154 -7.37 4.31 -6.86
N PHE A 155 -7.19 3.21 -6.12
CA PHE A 155 -6.12 3.09 -5.14
C PHE A 155 -4.73 3.25 -5.76
N VAL A 156 -4.46 2.61 -6.91
CA VAL A 156 -3.18 2.77 -7.61
C VAL A 156 -2.95 4.21 -8.04
N LEU A 157 -3.97 4.86 -8.60
CA LEU A 157 -3.91 6.28 -8.99
C LEU A 157 -3.64 7.18 -7.78
N GLU A 158 -4.28 6.93 -6.65
CA GLU A 158 -4.04 7.65 -5.41
C GLU A 158 -2.60 7.48 -4.92
N GLN A 159 -2.01 6.28 -5.00
CA GLN A 159 -0.61 6.05 -4.65
C GLN A 159 0.36 6.81 -5.56
N ILE A 160 0.08 6.84 -6.86
CA ILE A 160 0.88 7.61 -7.83
C ILE A 160 0.81 9.11 -7.50
N LEU A 161 -0.40 9.65 -7.25
CA LEU A 161 -0.59 11.06 -6.89
C LEU A 161 0.08 11.40 -5.55
N SER A 162 -0.02 10.53 -4.56
CA SER A 162 0.64 10.69 -3.26
C SER A 162 2.17 10.76 -3.43
N ASN A 163 2.74 9.87 -4.24
CA ASN A 163 4.16 9.90 -4.54
C ASN A 163 4.56 11.14 -5.32
N ALA A 164 3.77 11.55 -6.32
CA ALA A 164 4.03 12.76 -7.09
C ALA A 164 4.07 13.99 -6.17
N LEU A 165 3.07 14.16 -5.28
CA LEU A 165 3.03 15.26 -4.30
C LEU A 165 4.19 15.20 -3.31
N LYS A 166 4.61 14.02 -2.88
CA LYS A 166 5.72 13.84 -1.93
C LYS A 166 7.08 14.25 -2.51
N TYR A 167 7.29 13.99 -3.80
CA TYR A 167 8.60 14.19 -4.43
C TYR A 167 8.67 15.45 -5.30
N THR A 168 7.55 16.16 -5.52
CA THR A 168 7.53 17.44 -6.25
C THR A 168 7.48 18.59 -5.25
N VAL A 169 8.56 19.34 -5.14
CA VAL A 169 8.68 20.48 -4.23
C VAL A 169 8.11 21.74 -4.86
N GLU A 170 8.34 21.94 -6.14
CA GLU A 170 7.92 23.13 -6.92
C GLU A 170 7.54 22.72 -8.35
N GLY A 171 6.66 23.49 -8.99
CA GLY A 171 6.30 23.32 -10.39
C GLY A 171 4.91 22.76 -10.61
N ASN A 172 4.80 21.77 -11.50
CA ASN A 172 3.53 21.18 -11.91
C ASN A 172 3.59 19.65 -11.97
N ILE A 173 2.42 19.05 -11.86
CA ILE A 173 2.19 17.61 -12.11
C ILE A 173 1.24 17.52 -13.31
N SER A 174 1.59 16.71 -14.29
CA SER A 174 0.83 16.51 -15.53
C SER A 174 0.56 15.02 -15.78
#